data_848a35f6eaffbdd5caa5e63cec8b8617
#
_entry.id   848a35f6eaffbdd5caa5e63cec8b8617
#
_cell.length_a   1.000
_cell.length_b   1.000
_cell.length_c   1.000
_cell.angle_alpha   90.00
_cell.angle_beta   90.00
_cell.angle_gamma   90.00
#
_symmetry.space_group_name_H-M   'P 1'
#
loop_
_entity.id
_entity.type
_entity.pdbx_description
1 polymer ?
#
loop_
_entity_poly.entity_id
_entity_poly.type
_entity_poly.pdbx_seq_one_letter_code
_entity_poly.pdbx_strand_id
1 'polypeptide(L)'
;MQKFYHGTQKMFDKFDLSHAKEGTGLKFGFGVYVTEKYESAAHYCLVRGETVDNDRPYYVYTLEVPDQAKDNYLFSCRPVNPDVVARAEKKLGEVIPQEVSALGKTFRKYIGNKITGKAGSVKKLCGSADFEAEKAAAEFLLGIGVVMLVWPQSQANPDGLQNRAILDGALVKVRKIERIRLDDKAQLISGSELVVKEF
;
A
#
# COMPACT_ATOMS: atom_id res chain seq x y z
N MET A 1 -12.45 11.40 -8.60
CA MET A 1 -12.07 9.98 -8.56
C MET A 1 -10.68 9.84 -9.12
N GLN A 2 -9.79 9.14 -8.41
CA GLN A 2 -8.41 8.84 -8.85
C GLN A 2 -8.38 7.43 -9.42
N LYS A 3 -7.68 7.26 -10.54
CA LYS A 3 -7.49 5.98 -11.22
C LYS A 3 -6.18 5.34 -10.78
N PHE A 4 -6.24 4.08 -10.41
CA PHE A 4 -5.08 3.27 -10.02
C PHE A 4 -5.13 1.89 -10.65
N TYR A 5 -4.02 1.16 -10.51
CA TYR A 5 -3.88 -0.20 -11.00
C TYR A 5 -3.33 -1.12 -9.91
N HIS A 6 -3.77 -2.38 -9.93
CA HIS A 6 -3.27 -3.44 -9.04
C HIS A 6 -2.98 -4.70 -9.84
N GLY A 7 -1.80 -5.26 -9.67
CA GLY A 7 -1.37 -6.50 -10.30
C GLY A 7 -1.45 -7.69 -9.36
N THR A 8 -1.96 -8.84 -9.85
CA THR A 8 -2.12 -10.05 -9.04
C THR A 8 -2.19 -11.30 -9.92
N GLN A 9 -1.96 -12.48 -9.33
CA GLN A 9 -2.21 -13.78 -9.96
C GLN A 9 -3.59 -14.35 -9.61
N LYS A 10 -4.39 -13.64 -8.79
CA LYS A 10 -5.72 -14.10 -8.35
C LYS A 10 -6.81 -13.18 -8.87
N MET A 11 -7.93 -13.76 -9.26
CA MET A 11 -9.12 -13.02 -9.65
C MET A 11 -10.12 -12.97 -8.49
N PHE A 12 -10.64 -11.77 -8.21
CA PHE A 12 -11.66 -11.51 -7.21
C PHE A 12 -12.45 -10.24 -7.59
N ASP A 13 -13.69 -10.10 -7.11
CA ASP A 13 -14.56 -8.99 -7.49
C ASP A 13 -14.43 -7.75 -6.60
N LYS A 14 -13.90 -7.91 -5.40
CA LYS A 14 -13.70 -6.82 -4.42
C LYS A 14 -12.45 -7.05 -3.59
N PHE A 15 -11.88 -5.96 -3.13
CA PHE A 15 -10.76 -6.00 -2.18
C PHE A 15 -11.29 -6.16 -0.77
N ASP A 16 -10.91 -7.28 -0.14
CA ASP A 16 -11.23 -7.59 1.24
C ASP A 16 -9.93 -7.84 2.02
N LEU A 17 -9.59 -6.89 2.87
CA LEU A 17 -8.37 -6.93 3.67
C LEU A 17 -8.39 -8.01 4.76
N SER A 18 -9.55 -8.62 5.06
CA SER A 18 -9.63 -9.77 5.97
C SER A 18 -8.90 -11.01 5.41
N HIS A 19 -8.73 -11.07 4.09
CA HIS A 19 -7.98 -12.13 3.41
C HIS A 19 -6.47 -11.87 3.30
N ALA A 20 -5.98 -10.72 3.77
CA ALA A 20 -4.55 -10.45 3.81
C ALA A 20 -3.86 -11.40 4.80
N LYS A 21 -2.79 -12.05 4.32
CA LYS A 21 -2.03 -13.04 5.10
C LYS A 21 -0.65 -12.50 5.47
N GLU A 22 -0.12 -13.02 6.56
CA GLU A 22 1.29 -12.81 6.92
C GLU A 22 2.20 -13.21 5.75
N GLY A 23 3.26 -12.43 5.52
CA GLY A 23 4.21 -12.66 4.41
C GLY A 23 3.83 -12.03 3.08
N THR A 24 2.62 -11.49 2.91
CA THR A 24 2.19 -10.82 1.68
C THR A 24 2.34 -9.30 1.79
N GLY A 25 3.27 -8.72 1.02
CA GLY A 25 3.25 -7.30 0.64
C GLY A 25 3.26 -6.23 1.75
N LEU A 26 3.65 -6.54 2.98
CA LEU A 26 3.56 -5.62 4.12
C LEU A 26 4.71 -4.61 4.25
N LYS A 27 5.67 -4.62 3.34
CA LYS A 27 6.88 -3.78 3.44
C LYS A 27 6.56 -2.29 3.64
N PHE A 28 5.48 -1.83 3.05
CA PHE A 28 5.06 -0.42 3.09
C PHE A 28 3.80 -0.19 3.93
N GLY A 29 3.33 -1.20 4.68
CA GLY A 29 2.17 -1.15 5.55
C GLY A 29 1.03 -2.07 5.10
N PHE A 30 0.04 -2.22 5.94
CA PHE A 30 -1.17 -3.02 5.67
C PHE A 30 -2.16 -2.20 4.82
N GLY A 31 -2.71 -2.78 3.75
CA GLY A 31 -3.68 -2.12 2.87
C GLY A 31 -3.72 -2.72 1.46
N VAL A 32 -4.57 -2.16 0.60
CA VAL A 32 -4.64 -2.50 -0.83
C VAL A 32 -3.53 -1.77 -1.58
N TYR A 33 -2.56 -2.50 -2.10
CA TYR A 33 -1.43 -1.93 -2.84
C TYR A 33 -1.85 -1.56 -4.25
N VAL A 34 -1.60 -0.31 -4.63
CA VAL A 34 -1.94 0.21 -5.96
C VAL A 34 -0.81 1.09 -6.50
N THR A 35 -0.76 1.23 -7.82
CA THR A 35 0.18 2.10 -8.53
C THR A 35 -0.55 2.98 -9.55
N GLU A 36 0.07 4.09 -9.92
CA GLU A 36 -0.45 5.02 -10.94
C GLU A 36 -0.21 4.53 -12.38
N LYS A 37 0.69 3.55 -12.57
CA LYS A 37 1.12 3.09 -13.89
C LYS A 37 0.70 1.65 -14.13
N TYR A 38 0.03 1.40 -15.28
CA TYR A 38 -0.47 0.09 -15.67
C TYR A 38 0.65 -0.96 -15.79
N GLU A 39 1.74 -0.62 -16.45
CA GLU A 39 2.89 -1.51 -16.65
C GLU A 39 3.58 -1.86 -15.34
N SER A 40 3.54 -0.94 -14.37
CA SER A 40 4.05 -1.22 -13.02
C SER A 40 3.16 -2.24 -12.29
N ALA A 41 1.84 -2.14 -12.45
CA ALA A 41 0.92 -3.13 -11.92
C ALA A 41 1.13 -4.50 -12.58
N ALA A 42 1.34 -4.55 -13.91
CA ALA A 42 1.66 -5.77 -14.63
C ALA A 42 2.93 -6.43 -14.06
N HIS A 43 4.00 -5.66 -13.87
CA HIS A 43 5.23 -6.16 -13.23
C HIS A 43 4.99 -6.71 -11.82
N TYR A 44 4.11 -6.08 -11.04
CA TYR A 44 3.78 -6.50 -9.67
C TYR A 44 2.87 -7.73 -9.59
N CYS A 45 2.41 -8.28 -10.72
CA CYS A 45 1.73 -9.59 -10.75
C CYS A 45 2.65 -10.72 -10.27
N LEU A 46 3.99 -10.56 -10.42
CA LEU A 46 4.96 -11.52 -9.93
C LEU A 46 5.38 -11.20 -8.49
N VAL A 47 5.39 -12.22 -7.65
CA VAL A 47 6.00 -12.14 -6.33
C VAL A 47 7.53 -12.17 -6.51
N ARG A 48 8.24 -11.42 -5.69
CA ARG A 48 9.70 -11.32 -5.77
C ARG A 48 10.35 -12.72 -5.69
N GLY A 49 11.13 -13.03 -6.70
CA GLY A 49 11.84 -14.32 -6.81
C GLY A 49 11.10 -15.38 -7.61
N GLU A 50 9.87 -15.12 -8.08
CA GLU A 50 9.19 -15.98 -9.04
C GLU A 50 9.69 -15.72 -10.46
N THR A 51 9.65 -16.77 -11.29
CA THR A 51 9.83 -16.68 -12.75
C THR A 51 8.50 -16.55 -13.44
N VAL A 52 8.49 -15.91 -14.61
CA VAL A 52 7.28 -15.80 -15.44
C VAL A 52 6.85 -17.17 -15.90
N ASP A 53 5.57 -17.46 -15.75
CA ASP A 53 4.90 -18.69 -16.21
C ASP A 53 3.56 -18.28 -16.83
N ASN A 54 3.53 -18.13 -18.16
CA ASN A 54 2.32 -17.69 -18.88
C ASN A 54 1.21 -18.75 -18.96
N ASP A 55 1.42 -19.96 -18.44
CA ASP A 55 0.34 -20.92 -18.21
C ASP A 55 -0.50 -20.52 -16.99
N ARG A 56 0.08 -19.73 -16.07
CA ARG A 56 -0.64 -19.10 -14.97
C ARG A 56 -1.28 -17.79 -15.42
N PRO A 57 -2.43 -17.43 -14.86
CA PRO A 57 -3.06 -16.15 -15.16
C PRO A 57 -2.39 -15.01 -14.39
N TYR A 58 -2.14 -13.89 -15.07
CA TYR A 58 -1.78 -12.61 -14.49
C TYR A 58 -2.92 -11.63 -14.76
N TYR A 59 -3.32 -10.86 -13.76
CA TYR A 59 -4.44 -9.92 -13.86
C TYR A 59 -4.00 -8.53 -13.47
N VAL A 60 -4.41 -7.55 -14.27
CA VAL A 60 -4.33 -6.13 -13.89
C VAL A 60 -5.74 -5.60 -13.69
N TYR A 61 -5.95 -5.03 -12.54
CA TYR A 61 -7.18 -4.35 -12.14
C TYR A 61 -7.06 -2.87 -12.43
N THR A 62 -8.05 -2.31 -13.11
CA THR A 62 -8.27 -0.86 -13.14
C THR A 62 -9.21 -0.50 -12.01
N LEU A 63 -8.77 0.42 -11.15
CA LEU A 63 -9.42 0.77 -9.90
C LEU A 63 -9.77 2.26 -9.89
N GLU A 64 -10.85 2.60 -9.23
CA GLU A 64 -11.18 3.96 -8.84
C GLU A 64 -11.26 4.09 -7.33
N VAL A 65 -10.67 5.18 -6.84
CA VAL A 65 -10.69 5.55 -5.42
C VAL A 65 -11.19 6.98 -5.32
N PRO A 66 -12.09 7.32 -4.37
CA PRO A 66 -12.52 8.69 -4.16
C PRO A 66 -11.34 9.63 -3.93
N ASP A 67 -11.45 10.85 -4.45
CA ASP A 67 -10.47 11.89 -4.16
C ASP A 67 -10.41 12.15 -2.66
N GLN A 68 -9.21 12.25 -2.14
CA GLN A 68 -8.95 12.51 -0.74
C GLN A 68 -8.04 13.73 -0.60
N ALA A 69 -8.22 14.49 0.45
CA ALA A 69 -7.29 15.56 0.79
C ALA A 69 -5.90 14.97 1.09
N LYS A 70 -4.83 15.64 0.62
CA LYS A 70 -3.45 15.19 0.84
C LYS A 70 -3.08 15.11 2.33
N ASP A 71 -3.79 15.83 3.19
CA ASP A 71 -3.65 15.76 4.65
C ASP A 71 -4.12 14.42 5.23
N ASN A 72 -4.85 13.62 4.43
CA ASN A 72 -5.24 12.26 4.76
C ASN A 72 -4.26 11.20 4.24
N TYR A 73 -3.07 11.62 3.79
CA TYR A 73 -2.02 10.72 3.32
C TYR A 73 -0.84 10.71 4.31
N LEU A 74 -0.26 9.54 4.48
CA LEU A 74 0.99 9.37 5.20
C LEU A 74 2.10 9.04 4.20
N PHE A 75 2.97 10.00 3.93
CA PHE A 75 4.11 9.83 3.03
C PHE A 75 5.28 9.14 3.76
N SER A 76 5.64 7.93 3.34
CA SER A 76 6.65 7.10 4.01
C SER A 76 8.03 7.76 4.15
N CYS A 77 8.43 8.57 3.17
CA CYS A 77 9.76 9.18 3.07
C CYS A 77 9.75 10.69 3.38
N ARG A 78 8.67 11.23 3.94
CA ARG A 78 8.54 12.64 4.29
C ARG A 78 8.14 12.80 5.76
N PRO A 79 8.38 13.98 6.36
CA PRO A 79 7.83 14.30 7.67
C PRO A 79 6.30 14.13 7.68
N VAL A 80 5.80 13.69 8.82
CA VAL A 80 4.35 13.55 9.04
C VAL A 80 3.73 14.94 9.19
N ASN A 81 2.56 15.14 8.57
CA ASN A 81 1.80 16.38 8.74
C ASN A 81 1.53 16.60 10.25
N PRO A 82 1.82 17.80 10.78
CA PRO A 82 1.61 18.13 12.21
C PRO A 82 0.19 17.84 12.70
N ASP A 83 -0.84 18.06 11.87
CA ASP A 83 -2.23 17.76 12.24
C ASP A 83 -2.48 16.24 12.39
N VAL A 84 -1.79 15.40 11.61
CA VAL A 84 -1.84 13.95 11.78
C VAL A 84 -1.16 13.55 13.09
N VAL A 85 -0.01 14.16 13.40
CA VAL A 85 0.69 13.93 14.68
C VAL A 85 -0.21 14.30 15.86
N ALA A 86 -0.79 15.50 15.84
CA ALA A 86 -1.67 15.98 16.91
C ALA A 86 -2.90 15.07 17.12
N ARG A 87 -3.51 14.59 16.03
CA ARG A 87 -4.62 13.61 16.12
C ARG A 87 -4.17 12.27 16.69
N ALA A 88 -2.97 11.83 16.35
CA ALA A 88 -2.41 10.60 16.88
C ALA A 88 -2.07 10.71 18.38
N GLU A 89 -1.44 11.82 18.81
CA GLU A 89 -1.15 12.11 20.22
C GLU A 89 -2.43 12.16 21.04
N LYS A 90 -3.44 12.85 20.56
CA LYS A 90 -4.76 12.91 21.22
C LYS A 90 -5.37 11.50 21.38
N LYS A 91 -5.26 10.64 20.37
CA LYS A 91 -5.83 9.29 20.41
C LYS A 91 -5.01 8.32 21.26
N LEU A 92 -3.67 8.49 21.30
CA LEU A 92 -2.77 7.70 22.15
C LEU A 92 -2.77 8.17 23.61
N GLY A 93 -3.10 9.43 23.88
CA GLY A 93 -2.99 10.06 25.19
C GLY A 93 -1.55 10.37 25.61
N GLU A 94 -0.62 10.47 24.65
CA GLU A 94 0.80 10.75 24.92
C GLU A 94 1.42 11.55 23.77
N VAL A 95 2.54 12.23 24.09
CA VAL A 95 3.35 12.98 23.12
C VAL A 95 4.19 12.01 22.30
N ILE A 96 4.20 12.18 20.98
CA ILE A 96 5.00 11.39 20.05
C ILE A 96 6.38 12.07 19.88
N PRO A 97 7.49 11.35 20.08
CA PRO A 97 8.83 11.91 19.90
C PRO A 97 9.03 12.48 18.48
N GLN A 98 9.70 13.63 18.38
CA GLN A 98 9.91 14.32 17.10
C GLN A 98 10.65 13.45 16.08
N GLU A 99 11.62 12.65 16.52
CA GLU A 99 12.35 11.72 15.65
C GLU A 99 11.45 10.63 15.04
N VAL A 100 10.33 10.30 15.68
CA VAL A 100 9.32 9.35 15.16
C VAL A 100 8.53 9.97 14.02
N SER A 101 8.14 11.24 14.15
CA SER A 101 7.35 11.95 13.14
C SER A 101 8.18 12.52 11.99
N ALA A 102 9.52 12.42 12.06
CA ALA A 102 10.43 12.84 10.99
C ALA A 102 10.18 12.09 9.66
N LEU A 103 9.68 10.85 9.70
CA LEU A 103 9.34 10.05 8.53
C LEU A 103 8.04 9.26 8.77
N GLY A 104 7.12 9.30 7.82
CA GLY A 104 5.85 8.55 7.92
C GLY A 104 6.04 7.05 8.10
N LYS A 105 7.10 6.45 7.52
CA LYS A 105 7.44 5.04 7.75
C LYS A 105 7.74 4.76 9.23
N THR A 106 8.53 5.61 9.86
CA THR A 106 8.91 5.47 11.28
C THR A 106 7.69 5.67 12.17
N PHE A 107 6.90 6.69 11.86
CA PHE A 107 5.65 7.01 12.57
C PHE A 107 4.67 5.82 12.54
N ARG A 108 4.38 5.27 11.35
CA ARG A 108 3.50 4.11 11.22
C ARG A 108 3.96 2.93 12.07
N LYS A 109 5.25 2.58 11.98
CA LYS A 109 5.82 1.46 12.76
C LYS A 109 5.78 1.71 14.26
N TYR A 110 6.04 2.94 14.69
CA TYR A 110 5.92 3.32 16.09
C TYR A 110 4.49 3.08 16.59
N ILE A 111 3.50 3.58 15.86
CA ILE A 111 2.08 3.39 16.20
C ILE A 111 1.73 1.90 16.34
N GLY A 112 2.08 1.09 15.34
CA GLY A 112 1.79 -0.34 15.37
C GLY A 112 2.45 -1.07 16.54
N ASN A 113 3.72 -0.81 16.77
CA ASN A 113 4.45 -1.41 17.89
C ASN A 113 3.89 -0.97 19.24
N LYS A 114 3.50 0.31 19.37
CA LYS A 114 2.92 0.83 20.59
C LYS A 114 1.60 0.13 20.93
N ILE A 115 0.71 -0.02 19.94
CA ILE A 115 -0.60 -0.66 20.14
C ILE A 115 -0.45 -2.14 20.46
N THR A 116 0.51 -2.84 19.81
CA THR A 116 0.73 -4.27 20.03
C THR A 116 1.64 -4.59 21.23
N GLY A 117 2.06 -3.59 22.00
CA GLY A 117 2.95 -3.78 23.15
C GLY A 117 4.40 -4.17 22.77
N LYS A 118 4.78 -4.03 21.50
CA LYS A 118 6.11 -4.36 20.98
C LYS A 118 7.04 -3.14 21.06
N ALA A 119 7.09 -2.45 22.18
CA ALA A 119 7.88 -1.24 22.35
C ALA A 119 9.36 -1.47 21.97
N GLY A 120 9.89 -0.64 21.09
CA GLY A 120 11.28 -0.67 20.63
C GLY A 120 11.83 0.73 20.40
N SER A 121 13.17 0.85 20.45
CA SER A 121 13.82 2.12 20.06
C SER A 121 13.53 2.44 18.59
N VAL A 122 13.57 3.73 18.23
CA VAL A 122 13.39 4.20 16.84
C VAL A 122 14.32 3.46 15.87
N LYS A 123 15.53 3.10 16.28
CA LYS A 123 16.47 2.30 15.50
C LYS A 123 15.96 0.91 15.16
N LYS A 124 15.18 0.27 16.03
CA LYS A 124 14.56 -1.05 15.79
C LYS A 124 13.33 -0.98 14.87
N LEU A 125 12.73 0.21 14.68
CA LEU A 125 11.58 0.40 13.81
C LEU A 125 11.91 0.24 12.31
N CYS A 126 13.18 0.16 11.93
CA CYS A 126 13.60 -0.05 10.54
C CYS A 126 13.61 -1.54 10.10
N GLY A 127 13.28 -2.47 11.00
CA GLY A 127 13.28 -3.92 10.75
C GLY A 127 12.20 -4.43 9.78
N SER A 128 12.06 -5.75 9.71
CA SER A 128 11.02 -6.43 8.93
C SER A 128 9.63 -5.98 9.35
N ALA A 129 8.67 -6.07 8.43
CA ALA A 129 7.28 -5.82 8.72
C ALA A 129 6.73 -6.92 9.65
N ASP A 130 6.05 -6.50 10.70
CA ASP A 130 5.29 -7.38 11.60
C ASP A 130 3.82 -7.26 11.22
N PHE A 131 3.18 -8.37 10.90
CA PHE A 131 1.80 -8.37 10.38
C PHE A 131 0.81 -7.70 11.33
N GLU A 132 0.82 -8.10 12.61
CA GLU A 132 -0.12 -7.57 13.60
C GLU A 132 0.13 -6.09 13.89
N ALA A 133 1.41 -5.69 13.96
CA ALA A 133 1.76 -4.28 14.15
C ALA A 133 1.37 -3.41 12.95
N GLU A 134 1.58 -3.89 11.72
CA GLU A 134 1.20 -3.13 10.52
C GLU A 134 -0.32 -3.03 10.37
N LYS A 135 -1.07 -4.10 10.72
CA LYS A 135 -2.53 -4.10 10.75
C LYS A 135 -3.06 -3.13 11.81
N ALA A 136 -2.56 -3.21 13.03
CA ALA A 136 -2.94 -2.31 14.11
C ALA A 136 -2.63 -0.83 13.77
N ALA A 137 -1.48 -0.58 13.11
CA ALA A 137 -1.15 0.75 12.62
C ALA A 137 -2.16 1.25 11.58
N ALA A 138 -2.57 0.41 10.64
CA ALA A 138 -3.53 0.79 9.61
C ALA A 138 -4.91 1.13 10.21
N GLU A 139 -5.42 0.29 11.12
CA GLU A 139 -6.68 0.52 11.84
C GLU A 139 -6.63 1.80 12.68
N PHE A 140 -5.53 2.04 13.37
CA PHE A 140 -5.34 3.29 14.13
C PHE A 140 -5.32 4.51 13.22
N LEU A 141 -4.55 4.46 12.12
CA LEU A 141 -4.41 5.55 11.15
C LEU A 141 -5.76 5.89 10.49
N LEU A 142 -6.54 4.88 10.10
CA LEU A 142 -7.92 5.09 9.64
C LEU A 142 -8.77 5.81 10.69
N GLY A 143 -8.65 5.41 11.94
CA GLY A 143 -9.40 6.01 13.04
C GLY A 143 -9.00 7.46 13.37
N ILE A 144 -7.94 8.00 12.76
CA ILE A 144 -7.54 9.42 12.82
C ILE A 144 -7.64 10.11 11.45
N GLY A 145 -8.31 9.48 10.45
CA GLY A 145 -8.58 10.04 9.14
C GLY A 145 -7.44 9.92 8.12
N VAL A 146 -6.40 9.12 8.40
CA VAL A 146 -5.39 8.76 7.38
C VAL A 146 -5.90 7.58 6.59
N VAL A 147 -6.04 7.73 5.28
CA VAL A 147 -6.66 6.72 4.40
C VAL A 147 -5.67 6.05 3.44
N MET A 148 -4.49 6.65 3.24
CA MET A 148 -3.48 6.15 2.32
C MET A 148 -2.07 6.28 2.88
N LEU A 149 -1.26 5.23 2.67
CA LEU A 149 0.20 5.29 2.79
C LEU A 149 0.76 5.50 1.40
N VAL A 150 1.74 6.40 1.26
CA VAL A 150 2.31 6.79 -0.03
C VAL A 150 3.83 6.62 0.01
N TRP A 151 4.40 6.03 -1.03
CA TRP A 151 5.86 5.95 -1.19
C TRP A 151 6.27 6.06 -2.66
N PRO A 152 7.46 6.59 -2.97
CA PRO A 152 7.92 6.70 -4.33
C PRO A 152 8.15 5.33 -4.96
N GLN A 153 7.81 5.17 -6.23
CA GLN A 153 8.14 3.96 -6.99
C GLN A 153 9.66 3.80 -7.13
N SER A 154 10.38 4.90 -7.30
CA SER A 154 11.84 4.94 -7.38
C SER A 154 12.43 5.87 -6.31
N GLN A 155 13.41 5.38 -5.56
CA GLN A 155 14.16 6.19 -4.61
C GLN A 155 15.01 7.27 -5.30
N ALA A 156 15.43 7.04 -6.55
CA ALA A 156 16.15 8.03 -7.34
C ALA A 156 15.27 9.19 -7.83
N ASN A 157 13.95 9.00 -7.85
CA ASN A 157 12.98 10.04 -8.19
C ASN A 157 11.82 10.03 -7.18
N PRO A 158 12.02 10.58 -5.98
CA PRO A 158 11.03 10.51 -4.89
C PRO A 158 9.77 11.34 -5.16
N ASP A 159 9.80 12.29 -6.08
CA ASP A 159 8.65 13.12 -6.49
C ASP A 159 7.97 12.63 -7.78
N GLY A 160 8.48 11.55 -8.37
CA GLY A 160 7.91 10.91 -9.55
C GLY A 160 6.67 10.07 -9.24
N LEU A 161 6.49 8.99 -9.97
CA LEU A 161 5.37 8.06 -9.78
C LEU A 161 5.33 7.51 -8.35
N GLN A 162 4.13 7.44 -7.81
CA GLN A 162 3.89 6.99 -6.45
C GLN A 162 3.16 5.64 -6.44
N ASN A 163 3.55 4.82 -5.49
CA ASN A 163 2.78 3.65 -5.07
C ASN A 163 1.99 4.00 -3.80
N ARG A 164 0.88 3.33 -3.58
CA ARG A 164 0.03 3.55 -2.41
C ARG A 164 -0.43 2.24 -1.79
N ALA A 165 -0.67 2.27 -0.48
CA ALA A 165 -1.51 1.30 0.21
C ALA A 165 -2.76 2.03 0.71
N ILE A 166 -3.92 1.63 0.21
CA ILE A 166 -5.22 2.15 0.61
C ILE A 166 -5.66 1.35 1.83
N LEU A 167 -5.83 2.03 2.97
CA LEU A 167 -6.04 1.37 4.25
C LEU A 167 -7.45 0.80 4.42
N ASP A 168 -8.43 1.33 3.68
CA ASP A 168 -9.79 0.83 3.66
C ASP A 168 -10.13 0.25 2.27
N GLY A 169 -10.27 -1.07 2.19
CA GLY A 169 -10.63 -1.77 0.95
C GLY A 169 -12.00 -1.37 0.41
N ALA A 170 -12.92 -0.87 1.25
CA ALA A 170 -14.24 -0.41 0.82
C ALA A 170 -14.18 0.86 -0.05
N LEU A 171 -13.09 1.64 0.03
CA LEU A 171 -12.86 2.79 -0.83
C LEU A 171 -12.45 2.40 -2.26
N VAL A 172 -12.03 1.15 -2.48
CA VAL A 172 -11.49 0.69 -3.76
C VAL A 172 -12.61 0.11 -4.62
N LYS A 173 -12.94 0.78 -5.72
CA LYS A 173 -13.93 0.31 -6.70
C LYS A 173 -13.21 -0.34 -7.87
N VAL A 174 -13.47 -1.61 -8.12
CA VAL A 174 -13.02 -2.29 -9.34
C VAL A 174 -13.83 -1.77 -10.51
N ARG A 175 -13.17 -1.42 -11.62
CA ARG A 175 -13.81 -0.98 -12.87
C ARG A 175 -13.59 -1.96 -13.99
N LYS A 176 -12.41 -2.54 -14.05
CA LYS A 176 -12.04 -3.49 -15.11
C LYS A 176 -11.02 -4.47 -14.59
N ILE A 177 -11.10 -5.70 -15.05
CA ILE A 177 -10.11 -6.76 -14.84
C ILE A 177 -9.63 -7.22 -16.19
N GLU A 178 -8.33 -7.17 -16.43
CA GLU A 178 -7.70 -7.65 -17.65
C GLU A 178 -6.74 -8.78 -17.33
N ARG A 179 -6.83 -9.88 -18.09
CA ARG A 179 -5.77 -10.90 -18.11
C ARG A 179 -4.69 -10.43 -19.06
N ILE A 180 -3.43 -10.57 -18.63
CA ILE A 180 -2.25 -10.15 -19.37
C ILE A 180 -1.24 -11.29 -19.53
N ARG A 181 -0.24 -11.09 -20.37
CA ARG A 181 0.95 -11.92 -20.48
C ARG A 181 2.20 -11.08 -20.20
N LEU A 182 3.22 -11.73 -19.65
CA LEU A 182 4.49 -11.11 -19.31
C LEU A 182 5.62 -11.75 -20.13
N ASP A 183 6.61 -10.96 -20.50
CA ASP A 183 7.86 -11.47 -21.06
C ASP A 183 8.79 -12.04 -19.94
N ASP A 184 9.90 -12.61 -20.32
CA ASP A 184 10.88 -13.23 -19.40
C ASP A 184 11.48 -12.24 -18.39
N LYS A 185 11.34 -10.95 -18.62
CA LYS A 185 11.77 -9.87 -17.71
C LYS A 185 10.65 -9.32 -16.86
N ALA A 186 9.51 -10.01 -16.83
CA ALA A 186 8.29 -9.57 -16.15
C ALA A 186 7.73 -8.23 -16.64
N GLN A 187 7.96 -7.92 -17.92
CA GLN A 187 7.35 -6.74 -18.56
C GLN A 187 6.08 -7.15 -19.30
N LEU A 188 5.11 -6.25 -19.34
CA LEU A 188 3.88 -6.43 -20.10
C LEU A 188 4.19 -6.68 -21.59
N ILE A 189 3.68 -7.76 -22.15
CA ILE A 189 3.64 -7.97 -23.60
C ILE A 189 2.49 -7.13 -24.15
N SER A 190 2.82 -6.06 -24.86
CA SER A 190 1.83 -5.13 -25.43
C SER A 190 0.87 -5.85 -26.37
N GLY A 191 -0.42 -5.55 -26.24
CA GLY A 191 -1.50 -6.19 -27.02
C GLY A 191 -1.90 -7.58 -26.49
N SER A 192 -1.35 -8.01 -25.34
CA SER A 192 -1.77 -9.26 -24.69
C SER A 192 -2.97 -9.09 -23.76
N GLU A 193 -3.42 -7.86 -23.56
CA GLU A 193 -4.49 -7.51 -22.64
C GLU A 193 -5.83 -8.04 -23.13
N LEU A 194 -6.47 -8.89 -22.35
CA LEU A 194 -7.79 -9.44 -22.59
C LEU A 194 -8.73 -9.02 -21.46
N VAL A 195 -9.75 -8.24 -21.76
CA VAL A 195 -10.77 -7.87 -20.80
C VAL A 195 -11.53 -9.11 -20.34
N VAL A 196 -11.48 -9.38 -19.04
CA VAL A 196 -12.17 -10.51 -18.42
C VAL A 196 -13.48 -10.05 -17.81
N LYS A 197 -13.51 -8.85 -17.22
CA LYS A 197 -14.68 -8.29 -16.56
C LYS A 197 -14.65 -6.76 -16.53
N GLU A 198 -15.81 -6.14 -16.72
CA GLU A 198 -16.06 -4.72 -16.49
C GLU A 198 -17.23 -4.54 -15.51
N PHE A 199 -17.23 -3.42 -14.72
CA PHE A 199 -18.20 -3.16 -13.64
C PHE A 199 -18.86 -1.80 -13.79
#